data_c3398145ab3bbcf196fd7c93dc940307
#
_entry.id   c3398145ab3bbcf196fd7c93dc940307
#
_cell.length_a   1.000
_cell.length_b   1.000
_cell.length_c   1.000
_cell.angle_alpha   90.00
_cell.angle_beta   90.00
_cell.angle_gamma   90.00
#
_symmetry.space_group_name_H-M   'P 1'
#
loop_
_entity.id
_entity.type
_entity.pdbx_description
1 polymer ?
#
loop_
_entity_poly.entity_id
_entity_poly.type
_entity_poly.pdbx_seq_one_letter_code
_entity_poly.pdbx_strand_id
1 'polypeptide(L)' 'MKADKELINRLLKTAAGQIEGISKMVDEDRYCVDISNQILA' A
#
# COMPACT_ATOMS: atom_id res chain seq x y z
N MET A 1 16.49 1.38 22.01
CA MET A 1 16.18 0.14 21.30
C MET A 1 17.44 -0.44 20.70
N LYS A 2 17.68 -1.73 20.88
CA LYS A 2 18.88 -2.36 20.30
C LYS A 2 18.75 -2.69 18.82
N ALA A 3 17.54 -2.59 18.29
CA ALA A 3 17.32 -2.84 16.88
C ALA A 3 17.90 -1.72 16.04
N ASP A 4 18.22 -2.04 14.80
CA ASP A 4 18.79 -1.08 13.84
C ASP A 4 17.73 -0.04 13.47
N LYS A 5 17.89 1.18 13.96
CA LYS A 5 16.93 2.25 13.74
C LYS A 5 16.81 2.59 12.25
N GLU A 6 17.91 2.55 11.52
CA GLU A 6 17.87 2.85 10.08
C GLU A 6 17.06 1.84 9.33
N LEU A 7 17.23 0.56 9.64
CA LEU A 7 16.49 -0.50 9.00
C LEU A 7 14.99 -0.38 9.32
N ILE A 8 14.68 -0.17 10.61
CA ILE A 8 13.28 -0.04 11.03
C ILE A 8 12.63 1.16 10.37
N ASN A 9 13.30 2.30 10.33
CA ASN A 9 12.78 3.49 9.68
C ASN A 9 12.52 3.26 8.20
N ARG A 10 13.42 2.54 7.54
CA ARG A 10 13.25 2.21 6.12
C ARG A 10 12.04 1.32 5.90
N LEU A 11 11.87 0.32 6.75
CA LEU A 11 10.71 -0.58 6.67
C LEU A 11 9.41 0.18 6.93
N LEU A 12 9.41 1.08 7.91
CA LEU A 12 8.24 1.89 8.21
C LEU A 12 7.87 2.81 7.05
N LYS A 13 8.86 3.42 6.42
CA LYS A 13 8.61 4.28 5.27
C LYS A 13 8.04 3.50 4.09
N THR A 14 8.56 2.31 3.86
CA THR A 14 8.06 1.42 2.82
C THR A 14 6.60 1.05 3.09
N ALA A 15 6.31 0.65 4.33
CA ALA A 15 4.94 0.30 4.72
C ALA A 15 4.00 1.49 4.59
N ALA A 16 4.44 2.67 5.02
CA ALA A 16 3.64 3.89 4.90
C ALA A 16 3.31 4.21 3.44
N GLY A 17 4.29 4.04 2.55
CA GLY A 17 4.06 4.25 1.12
C GLY A 17 3.06 3.28 0.54
N GLN A 18 3.12 2.01 0.95
CA GLN A 18 2.16 1.01 0.48
C GLN A 18 0.76 1.30 0.98
N ILE A 19 0.64 1.70 2.24
CA ILE A 19 -0.66 2.07 2.82
C ILE A 19 -1.24 3.28 2.08
N GLU A 20 -0.42 4.27 1.81
CA GLU A 20 -0.85 5.45 1.07
C GLU A 20 -1.34 5.09 -0.33
N GLY A 21 -0.64 4.19 -1.01
CA GLY A 21 -1.05 3.72 -2.32
C GLY A 21 -2.39 3.01 -2.29
N ILE A 22 -2.62 2.15 -1.30
CA ILE A 22 -3.89 1.45 -1.14
C ILE A 22 -5.00 2.44 -0.84
N SER A 23 -4.76 3.40 0.06
CA SER A 23 -5.73 4.42 0.40
C SER A 23 -6.13 5.23 -0.82
N LYS A 24 -5.18 5.55 -1.67
CA LYS A 24 -5.45 6.28 -2.90
C LYS A 24 -6.32 5.47 -3.86
N MET A 25 -6.07 4.18 -3.97
CA MET A 25 -6.89 3.32 -4.81
C MET A 25 -8.32 3.25 -4.31
N VAL A 26 -8.51 3.19 -2.99
CA VAL A 26 -9.84 3.19 -2.40
C VAL A 26 -10.57 4.51 -2.68
N ASP A 27 -9.86 5.64 -2.52
CA ASP A 27 -10.42 6.97 -2.80
C ASP A 27 -10.87 7.12 -4.24
N GLU A 28 -10.15 6.51 -5.17
CA GLU A 28 -10.46 6.60 -6.59
C GLU A 28 -11.45 5.52 -7.04
N ASP A 29 -11.93 4.71 -6.12
CA ASP A 29 -12.84 3.59 -6.40
C ASP A 29 -12.29 2.61 -7.45
N ARG A 30 -10.97 2.57 -7.59
CA ARG A 30 -10.35 1.70 -8.60
C ARG A 30 -10.20 0.27 -8.10
N TYR A 31 -10.13 0.11 -6.79
CA TYR A 31 -9.79 -1.17 -6.18
C TYR A 31 -10.76 -2.27 -6.59
N CYS A 32 -12.05 -2.06 -6.37
CA CYS A 32 -13.06 -3.06 -6.71
C CYS A 32 -13.33 -3.13 -8.20
N VAL A 33 -13.31 -2.00 -8.87
CA VAL A 33 -13.60 -1.95 -10.30
C VAL A 33 -12.53 -2.66 -11.11
N ASP A 34 -11.27 -2.40 -10.81
CA ASP A 34 -10.17 -3.04 -11.54
C ASP A 34 -10.15 -4.55 -11.32
N ILE A 35 -10.37 -4.99 -10.08
CA ILE A 35 -10.42 -6.40 -9.76
C ILE A 35 -11.59 -7.08 -10.47
N SER A 36 -12.78 -6.46 -10.43
CA SER A 36 -13.95 -6.99 -11.07
C SER A 36 -13.77 -7.10 -12.58
N ASN A 37 -13.18 -6.09 -13.19
CA ASN A 37 -12.91 -6.11 -14.63
C ASN A 37 -11.95 -7.22 -15.02
N GLN A 38 -10.94 -7.47 -14.21
CA GLN A 38 -10.00 -8.54 -14.49
C GLN A 38 -10.65 -9.92 -14.38
N ILE A 39 -11.56 -10.08 -13.46
CA ILE A 39 -12.28 -11.34 -13.29
C ILE A 39 -13.29 -11.56 -14.41
N LEU A 40 -13.97 -10.51 -14.82
CA LEU A 40 -15.00 -10.60 -15.85
C LEU A 40 -14.44 -10.62 -17.26
N ALA A 41 -13.24 -10.13 -17.41
CA ALA A 41 -12.59 -10.16 -18.72
C ALA A 41 -12.02 -11.52 -18.99
#